data_63863a11c01e999d9d66f62744ec771d
#
_entry.id   63863a11c01e999d9d66f62744ec771d
#
_cell.length_a   1.000
_cell.length_b   1.000
_cell.length_c   1.000
_cell.angle_alpha   90.00
_cell.angle_beta   90.00
_cell.angle_gamma   90.00
#
_symmetry.space_group_name_H-M   'P 1'
#
loop_
_entity.id
_entity.type
_entity.pdbx_description
1 polymer ?
#
loop_
_entity_poly.entity_id
_entity_poly.type
_entity_poly.pdbx_seq_one_letter_code
_entity_poly.pdbx_strand_id
1 'polypeptide(L)'
;MVQRVTYRRRLSYNTQSNRVRKVRTPGSRVVVQYVQKRGHGPRAGSHSFSSGERINGIAQLRPYHYKRLAKKDKTVSRPYGGVLSGQAVKSRIIRAFLL
;
A
#
# COMPACT_ATOMS: atom_id res chain seq x y z
N MET A 1 -18.65 32.36 8.04
CA MET A 1 -19.07 32.02 6.66
C MET A 1 -18.19 30.90 6.13
N VAL A 2 -18.80 29.88 5.51
CA VAL A 2 -18.05 28.73 5.00
C VAL A 2 -17.35 29.10 3.71
N GLN A 3 -16.06 28.83 3.64
CA GLN A 3 -15.29 29.07 2.44
C GLN A 3 -15.60 27.99 1.39
N ARG A 4 -15.88 28.42 0.17
CA ARG A 4 -16.11 27.50 -0.94
C ARG A 4 -14.75 27.06 -1.50
N VAL A 5 -14.63 25.75 -1.74
CA VAL A 5 -13.41 25.17 -2.32
C VAL A 5 -13.65 24.91 -3.81
N THR A 6 -12.59 25.04 -4.58
CA THR A 6 -12.66 24.79 -6.03
C THR A 6 -11.64 23.74 -6.41
N TYR A 7 -12.01 22.91 -7.40
CA TYR A 7 -11.09 21.90 -7.92
C TYR A 7 -9.98 22.56 -8.73
N ARG A 8 -8.79 22.02 -8.66
CA ARG A 8 -7.64 22.52 -9.41
C ARG A 8 -7.50 21.86 -10.78
N ARG A 9 -8.25 20.78 -11.02
CA ARG A 9 -8.24 20.04 -12.29
C ARG A 9 -9.61 20.14 -12.93
N ARG A 10 -9.65 19.84 -14.22
CA ARG A 10 -10.90 19.90 -14.95
C ARG A 10 -11.84 18.76 -14.62
N LEU A 11 -11.29 17.58 -14.26
CA LEU A 11 -12.10 16.41 -13.93
C LEU A 11 -12.86 16.65 -12.64
N SER A 12 -14.18 16.56 -12.72
CA SER A 12 -15.05 16.81 -11.57
C SER A 12 -15.85 15.57 -11.15
N TYR A 13 -15.67 14.44 -11.82
CA TYR A 13 -16.42 13.24 -11.52
C TYR A 13 -15.97 12.61 -10.21
N ASN A 14 -16.94 12.05 -9.48
CA ASN A 14 -16.67 11.41 -8.18
C ASN A 14 -16.24 9.96 -8.39
N THR A 15 -14.98 9.78 -8.79
CA THR A 15 -14.41 8.47 -9.00
C THR A 15 -13.35 8.20 -7.94
N GLN A 16 -12.96 6.92 -7.80
CA GLN A 16 -11.94 6.55 -6.83
C GLN A 16 -10.60 7.26 -7.10
N SER A 17 -10.31 7.52 -8.37
CA SER A 17 -9.06 8.19 -8.75
C SER A 17 -9.12 9.70 -8.56
N ASN A 18 -10.30 10.25 -8.29
CA ASN A 18 -10.50 11.70 -8.21
C ASN A 18 -10.94 12.12 -6.81
N ARG A 19 -10.33 11.52 -5.78
CA ARG A 19 -10.62 11.89 -4.40
C ARG A 19 -9.78 13.09 -3.99
N VAL A 20 -10.38 13.95 -3.17
CA VAL A 20 -9.73 15.15 -2.66
C VAL A 20 -9.91 15.24 -1.16
N ARG A 21 -9.00 15.94 -0.51
CA ARG A 21 -9.14 16.28 0.91
C ARG A 21 -9.05 17.78 1.06
N LYS A 22 -9.75 18.30 2.04
CA LYS A 22 -9.71 19.71 2.35
C LYS A 22 -8.56 19.96 3.33
N VAL A 23 -7.73 20.94 3.01
CA VAL A 23 -6.54 21.26 3.82
C VAL A 23 -6.52 22.77 4.07
N ARG A 24 -6.26 23.14 5.31
CA ARG A 24 -6.05 24.55 5.65
C ARG A 24 -4.58 24.90 5.45
N THR A 25 -4.34 25.90 4.62
CA THR A 25 -2.98 26.35 4.32
C THR A 25 -2.51 27.37 5.38
N PRO A 26 -1.18 27.67 5.44
CA PRO A 26 -0.67 28.69 6.35
C PRO A 26 -1.28 30.06 6.15
N GLY A 27 -1.84 30.36 4.96
CA GLY A 27 -2.55 31.62 4.71
C GLY A 27 -3.98 31.63 5.21
N SER A 28 -4.37 30.66 6.04
CA SER A 28 -5.72 30.50 6.58
C SER A 28 -6.79 30.29 5.53
N ARG A 29 -6.39 29.74 4.39
CA ARG A 29 -7.31 29.37 3.31
C ARG A 29 -7.49 27.86 3.27
N VAL A 30 -8.72 27.43 2.98
CA VAL A 30 -9.02 26.01 2.81
C VAL A 30 -8.96 25.69 1.33
N VAL A 31 -8.11 24.75 0.97
CA VAL A 31 -7.94 24.31 -0.41
C VAL A 31 -8.13 22.79 -0.50
N VAL A 32 -8.36 22.29 -1.69
CA VAL A 32 -8.44 20.86 -1.93
C VAL A 32 -7.08 20.35 -2.40
N GLN A 33 -6.71 19.17 -1.93
CA GLN A 33 -5.53 18.46 -2.40
C GLN A 33 -5.99 17.10 -2.89
N TYR A 34 -5.44 16.69 -4.02
CA TYR A 34 -5.78 15.39 -4.61
C TYR A 34 -5.04 14.29 -3.89
N VAL A 35 -5.78 13.25 -3.54
CA VAL A 35 -5.26 12.14 -2.77
C VAL A 35 -5.16 10.92 -3.67
N GLN A 36 -4.01 10.27 -3.66
CA GLN A 36 -3.83 9.03 -4.40
C GLN A 36 -4.54 7.89 -3.69
N LYS A 37 -4.90 6.88 -4.47
CA LYS A 37 -5.50 5.67 -3.90
C LYS A 37 -4.54 5.03 -2.91
N ARG A 38 -5.13 4.39 -1.90
CA ARG A 38 -4.33 3.66 -0.92
C ARG A 38 -3.67 2.46 -1.58
N GLY A 39 -2.37 2.30 -1.35
CA GLY A 39 -1.65 1.16 -1.88
C GLY A 39 -1.94 -0.08 -1.06
N HIS A 40 -2.01 -1.19 -1.76
CA HIS A 40 -2.11 -2.50 -1.13
C HIS A 40 -0.76 -3.18 -1.28
N GLY A 41 -0.13 -3.53 -0.15
CA GLY A 41 1.13 -4.23 -0.17
C GLY A 41 1.01 -5.63 -0.75
N PRO A 42 2.13 -6.27 -1.00
CA PRO A 42 2.10 -7.64 -1.51
C PRO A 42 1.47 -8.57 -0.48
N ARG A 43 0.77 -9.58 -0.97
CA ARG A 43 0.13 -10.58 -0.14
C ARG A 43 0.71 -11.95 -0.47
N ALA A 44 0.63 -12.86 0.51
CA ALA A 44 1.13 -14.21 0.35
C ALA A 44 0.38 -14.90 -0.79
N GLY A 45 1.12 -15.68 -1.58
CA GLY A 45 0.56 -16.40 -2.71
C GLY A 45 -0.28 -17.58 -2.29
N SER A 46 -0.86 -18.24 -3.28
CA SER A 46 -1.74 -19.38 -3.07
C SER A 46 -1.02 -20.58 -2.45
N HIS A 47 0.30 -20.58 -2.48
CA HIS A 47 1.08 -21.66 -1.89
C HIS A 47 1.25 -21.51 -0.38
N SER A 48 0.80 -20.38 0.15
CA SER A 48 0.84 -20.14 1.59
C SER A 48 -0.34 -20.84 2.25
N PHE A 49 -0.14 -21.28 3.48
CA PHE A 49 -1.20 -21.84 4.30
C PHE A 49 -2.36 -20.86 4.47
N SER A 50 -2.04 -19.58 4.56
CA SER A 50 -3.03 -18.50 4.67
C SER A 50 -2.91 -17.60 3.44
N SER A 51 -3.48 -18.06 2.33
CA SER A 51 -3.43 -17.27 1.09
C SER A 51 -4.11 -15.93 1.30
N GLY A 52 -3.52 -14.88 0.74
CA GLY A 52 -4.02 -13.53 0.92
C GLY A 52 -3.52 -12.84 2.17
N GLU A 53 -2.74 -13.51 3.00
CA GLU A 53 -2.13 -12.90 4.18
C GLU A 53 -1.15 -11.81 3.77
N ARG A 54 -1.17 -10.71 4.51
CA ARG A 54 -0.31 -9.60 4.22
C ARG A 54 1.15 -9.92 4.58
N ILE A 55 2.07 -9.58 3.70
CA ILE A 55 3.49 -9.74 3.96
C ILE A 55 4.01 -8.46 4.61
N ASN A 56 4.56 -8.58 5.81
CA ASN A 56 5.10 -7.46 6.55
C ASN A 56 6.54 -7.15 6.13
N GLY A 57 6.97 -5.93 6.40
CA GLY A 57 8.33 -5.49 6.10
C GLY A 57 8.51 -4.92 4.72
N ILE A 58 7.46 -4.83 3.94
CA ILE A 58 7.49 -4.26 2.60
C ILE A 58 6.55 -3.07 2.58
N ALA A 59 7.00 -1.97 1.94
CA ALA A 59 6.21 -0.75 1.87
C ALA A 59 4.91 -0.96 1.09
N GLN A 60 3.83 -0.37 1.58
CA GLN A 60 2.52 -0.43 0.94
C GLN A 60 2.36 0.76 0.02
N LEU A 61 2.59 0.56 -1.26
CA LEU A 61 2.54 1.63 -2.24
C LEU A 61 1.76 1.18 -3.48
N ARG A 62 1.35 2.16 -4.27
CA ARG A 62 0.84 1.87 -5.60
C ARG A 62 1.95 1.26 -6.45
N PRO A 63 1.62 0.39 -7.41
CA PRO A 63 2.65 -0.32 -8.19
C PRO A 63 3.71 0.57 -8.83
N TYR A 64 3.32 1.76 -9.29
CA TYR A 64 4.26 2.67 -9.93
C TYR A 64 5.39 3.10 -8.98
N HIS A 65 5.07 3.28 -7.71
CA HIS A 65 6.04 3.82 -6.75
C HIS A 65 7.11 2.82 -6.34
N TYR A 66 6.90 1.54 -6.61
CA TYR A 66 7.92 0.53 -6.31
C TYR A 66 9.19 0.69 -7.15
N LYS A 67 9.09 1.39 -8.27
CA LYS A 67 10.26 1.66 -9.10
C LYS A 67 11.30 2.54 -8.40
N ARG A 68 10.86 3.33 -7.43
CA ARG A 68 11.71 4.32 -6.75
C ARG A 68 12.24 3.84 -5.42
N LEU A 69 11.96 2.59 -5.06
CA LEU A 69 12.39 2.06 -3.78
C LEU A 69 13.67 1.24 -3.92
N ALA A 70 14.44 1.21 -2.84
CA ALA A 70 15.57 0.29 -2.74
C ALA A 70 15.06 -1.13 -2.61
N LYS A 71 15.88 -2.09 -2.98
CA LYS A 71 15.51 -3.50 -2.90
C LYS A 71 15.11 -3.91 -1.48
N LYS A 72 15.78 -3.36 -0.47
CA LYS A 72 15.49 -3.67 0.94
C LYS A 72 14.05 -3.32 1.33
N ASP A 73 13.44 -2.35 0.65
CA ASP A 73 12.07 -1.93 0.93
C ASP A 73 11.03 -2.74 0.16
N LYS A 74 11.49 -3.61 -0.75
CA LYS A 74 10.62 -4.41 -1.59
C LYS A 74 10.68 -5.90 -1.29
N THR A 75 11.62 -6.32 -0.48
CA THR A 75 11.79 -7.74 -0.14
C THR A 75 12.15 -7.88 1.33
N VAL A 76 12.04 -9.11 1.81
CA VAL A 76 12.45 -9.49 3.16
C VAL A 76 13.61 -10.49 3.03
N SER A 77 14.63 -10.33 3.87
CA SER A 77 15.81 -11.21 3.86
C SER A 77 15.50 -12.52 4.60
N ARG A 78 14.70 -13.35 3.96
CA ARG A 78 14.24 -14.63 4.49
C ARG A 78 13.97 -15.54 3.30
N PRO A 79 14.17 -16.86 3.43
CA PRO A 79 13.69 -17.76 2.38
C PRO A 79 12.22 -17.50 2.07
N TYR A 80 11.89 -17.39 0.80
CA TYR A 80 10.56 -16.99 0.31
C TYR A 80 10.17 -15.57 0.74
N GLY A 81 11.16 -14.71 1.03
CA GLY A 81 10.87 -13.32 1.37
C GLY A 81 10.17 -12.60 0.23
N GLY A 82 9.07 -11.90 0.54
CA GLY A 82 8.25 -11.24 -0.46
C GLY A 82 7.23 -12.14 -1.12
N VAL A 83 7.28 -13.46 -0.89
CA VAL A 83 6.32 -14.42 -1.48
C VAL A 83 5.45 -15.03 -0.40
N LEU A 84 6.04 -15.42 0.72
CA LEU A 84 5.33 -16.01 1.85
C LEU A 84 5.52 -15.15 3.09
N SER A 85 4.52 -15.17 3.98
CA SER A 85 4.64 -14.51 5.26
C SER A 85 5.60 -15.28 6.18
N GLY A 86 6.02 -14.64 7.29
CA GLY A 86 6.87 -15.29 8.27
C GLY A 86 6.20 -16.50 8.89
N GLN A 87 4.89 -16.42 9.14
CA GLN A 87 4.14 -17.56 9.68
C GLN A 87 4.10 -18.72 8.69
N ALA A 88 3.93 -18.42 7.40
CA ALA A 88 3.90 -19.46 6.38
C ALA A 88 5.23 -20.17 6.27
N VAL A 89 6.33 -19.42 6.33
CA VAL A 89 7.68 -20.00 6.29
C VAL A 89 7.93 -20.87 7.52
N LYS A 90 7.52 -20.40 8.69
CA LYS A 90 7.63 -21.17 9.93
C LYS A 90 6.89 -22.50 9.82
N SER A 91 5.68 -22.47 9.30
CA SER A 91 4.88 -23.67 9.12
C SER A 91 5.54 -24.66 8.16
N ARG A 92 6.13 -24.16 7.07
CA ARG A 92 6.80 -25.02 6.09
C ARG A 92 8.04 -25.69 6.68
N ILE A 93 8.81 -24.96 7.50
CA ILE A 93 9.99 -25.53 8.14
C ILE A 93 9.59 -26.65 9.11
N ILE A 94 8.57 -26.39 9.92
CA ILE A 94 8.08 -27.38 10.89
C ILE A 94 7.56 -28.62 10.14
N ARG A 95 6.80 -28.41 9.07
CA ARG A 95 6.26 -29.52 8.28
C ARG A 95 7.37 -30.36 7.66
N ALA A 96 8.41 -29.72 7.14
CA ALA A 96 9.54 -30.44 6.55
C ALA A 96 10.28 -31.28 7.58
N PHE A 97 10.41 -30.77 8.80
CA PHE A 97 11.08 -31.50 9.86
C PHE A 97 10.27 -32.70 10.34
N LEU A 98 8.94 -32.55 10.38
CA LEU A 98 8.06 -33.62 10.88
C LEU A 98 7.84 -34.75 9.85
N LEU A 99 8.09 -34.49 8.59
CA LEU A 99 8.04 -35.52 7.55
C LEU A 99 9.42 -36.18 7.36
#